data_ad62488a8d3c301c9b1a4dd111c061aa
#
_entry.id   ad62488a8d3c301c9b1a4dd111c061aa
#
_cell.length_a   1.000
_cell.length_b   1.000
_cell.length_c   1.000
_cell.angle_alpha   90.00
_cell.angle_beta   90.00
_cell.angle_gamma   90.00
#
_symmetry.space_group_name_H-M   'P 1'
#
loop_
_entity.id
_entity.type
_entity.pdbx_description
1 polymer ?
#
loop_
_entity_poly.entity_id
_entity_poly.type
_entity_poly.pdbx_seq_one_letter_code
_entity_poly.pdbx_strand_id
1 'polypeptide(L)'
;PAVNQNSSIKDVIVEITQKRLGLTAVLDENDTLKGVITDGDLRRMLEKGNDILNTTAKDIMGIHPKTIEGDALAVDALDRMRKNNITQLIVTEDKHYAGVIHLHDLIREGII
;
A
#
# COMPACT_ATOMS: atom_id res chain seq x y z
N PRO A 1 6.36 3.26 2.27
CA PRO A 1 5.30 3.98 2.97
C PRO A 1 4.45 3.03 3.81
N ALA A 2 4.36 3.32 5.09
CA ALA A 2 3.58 2.50 6.02
C ALA A 2 3.02 3.36 7.14
N VAL A 3 1.82 2.99 7.62
CA VAL A 3 1.21 3.58 8.80
C VAL A 3 0.71 2.46 9.71
N ASN A 4 0.46 2.79 10.98
CA ASN A 4 -0.14 1.86 11.93
C ASN A 4 -1.65 1.79 11.67
N GLN A 5 -2.27 0.65 11.99
CA GLN A 5 -3.73 0.48 11.81
C GLN A 5 -4.56 1.47 12.62
N ASN A 6 -4.01 2.00 13.70
CA ASN A 6 -4.67 3.00 14.55
C ASN A 6 -4.28 4.44 14.19
N SER A 7 -3.50 4.64 13.13
CA SER A 7 -3.12 5.98 12.68
C SER A 7 -4.35 6.78 12.24
N SER A 8 -4.29 8.09 12.48
CA SER A 8 -5.36 9.00 12.06
C SER A 8 -5.39 9.12 10.53
N ILE A 9 -6.52 9.54 9.99
CA ILE A 9 -6.63 9.81 8.56
C ILE A 9 -5.66 10.91 8.13
N LYS A 10 -5.44 11.92 8.98
CA LYS A 10 -4.45 12.96 8.70
C LYS A 10 -3.06 12.36 8.48
N ASP A 11 -2.63 11.45 9.34
CA ASP A 11 -1.32 10.80 9.20
C ASP A 11 -1.24 9.94 7.95
N VAL A 12 -2.34 9.26 7.60
CA VAL A 12 -2.42 8.47 6.36
C VAL A 12 -2.24 9.37 5.15
N ILE A 13 -2.92 10.51 5.10
CA ILE A 13 -2.83 11.47 4.00
C ILE A 13 -1.40 11.99 3.87
N VAL A 14 -0.77 12.35 4.98
CA VAL A 14 0.61 12.83 4.98
C VAL A 14 1.56 11.77 4.41
N GLU A 15 1.43 10.52 4.86
CA GLU A 15 2.30 9.43 4.40
C GLU A 15 2.16 9.21 2.90
N ILE A 16 0.94 9.09 2.40
CA ILE A 16 0.68 8.87 0.97
C ILE A 16 1.21 10.03 0.14
N THR A 17 0.96 11.26 0.59
CA THR A 17 1.36 12.47 -0.14
C THR A 17 2.88 12.62 -0.19
N GLN A 18 3.56 12.39 0.92
CA GLN A 18 5.02 12.56 0.99
C GLN A 18 5.76 11.53 0.15
N LYS A 19 5.30 10.29 0.17
CA LYS A 19 5.99 9.21 -0.53
C LYS A 19 5.65 9.14 -2.03
N ARG A 20 4.56 9.77 -2.44
CA ARG A 20 4.15 9.91 -3.85
C ARG A 20 3.95 8.58 -4.58
N LEU A 21 3.64 7.51 -3.87
CA LEU A 21 3.39 6.20 -4.47
C LEU A 21 1.91 5.89 -4.64
N GLY A 22 1.03 6.76 -4.15
CA GLY A 22 -0.41 6.58 -4.28
C GLY A 22 -0.99 5.51 -3.37
N LEU A 23 -0.19 4.96 -2.47
CA LEU A 23 -0.64 3.98 -1.49
C LEU A 23 0.24 3.99 -0.25
N THR A 24 -0.28 3.39 0.82
CA THR A 24 0.51 3.08 2.01
C THR A 24 0.10 1.74 2.58
N ALA A 25 1.06 0.99 3.11
CA ALA A 25 0.79 -0.22 3.85
C ALA A 25 0.20 0.13 5.23
N VAL A 26 -0.63 -0.74 5.77
CA VAL A 26 -1.19 -0.61 7.12
C VAL A 26 -0.70 -1.79 7.94
N LEU A 27 -0.05 -1.48 9.06
CA LEU A 27 0.61 -2.47 9.92
C LEU A 27 -0.03 -2.50 11.30
N ASP A 28 0.13 -3.63 11.99
CA ASP A 28 -0.21 -3.70 13.41
C ASP A 28 1.02 -3.38 14.28
N GLU A 29 0.91 -3.57 15.58
CA GLU A 29 1.98 -3.27 16.55
C GLU A 29 3.22 -4.14 16.37
N ASN A 30 3.09 -5.28 15.70
CA ASN A 30 4.18 -6.23 15.45
C ASN A 30 4.76 -6.07 14.04
N ASP A 31 4.43 -4.98 13.35
CA ASP A 31 4.84 -4.71 11.97
C ASP A 31 4.32 -5.75 10.96
N THR A 32 3.25 -6.46 11.32
CA THR A 32 2.59 -7.38 10.40
C THR A 32 1.66 -6.60 9.48
N LEU A 33 1.73 -6.91 8.19
CA LEU A 33 0.87 -6.27 7.19
C LEU A 33 -0.59 -6.65 7.41
N LYS A 34 -1.45 -5.66 7.61
CA LYS A 34 -2.89 -5.84 7.81
C LYS A 34 -3.71 -5.41 6.61
N GLY A 35 -3.25 -4.45 5.86
CA GLY A 35 -4.00 -3.94 4.73
C GLY A 35 -3.24 -2.90 3.95
N VAL A 36 -3.96 -2.24 3.05
CA VAL A 36 -3.40 -1.20 2.20
C VAL A 36 -4.44 -0.09 2.03
N ILE A 37 -3.98 1.15 1.97
CA ILE A 37 -4.83 2.31 1.66
C ILE A 37 -4.27 2.97 0.40
N THR A 38 -5.14 3.19 -0.57
CA THR A 38 -4.80 3.89 -1.81
C THR A 38 -5.44 5.26 -1.85
N ASP A 39 -5.01 6.10 -2.80
CA ASP A 39 -5.66 7.39 -3.07
C ASP A 39 -7.16 7.20 -3.32
N GLY A 40 -7.53 6.13 -4.01
CA GLY A 40 -8.94 5.81 -4.27
C GLY A 40 -9.73 5.53 -2.99
N ASP A 41 -9.11 4.85 -2.02
CA ASP A 41 -9.76 4.60 -0.74
C ASP A 41 -10.03 5.90 0.02
N LEU A 42 -9.06 6.83 0.00
CA LEU A 42 -9.24 8.14 0.63
C LEU A 42 -10.38 8.91 -0.04
N ARG A 43 -10.41 8.91 -1.37
CA ARG A 43 -11.46 9.60 -2.11
C ARG A 43 -12.83 9.03 -1.78
N ARG A 44 -12.98 7.71 -1.76
CA ARG A 44 -14.25 7.07 -1.43
C ARG A 44 -14.70 7.39 -0.01
N MET A 45 -13.76 7.44 0.94
CA MET A 45 -14.06 7.85 2.30
C MET A 45 -14.64 9.26 2.34
N LEU A 46 -14.01 10.21 1.63
CA LEU A 46 -14.49 11.59 1.58
C LEU A 46 -15.87 11.70 0.91
N GLU A 47 -16.09 10.95 -0.16
CA GLU A 47 -17.37 10.94 -0.87
C GLU A 47 -18.52 10.41 0.00
N LYS A 48 -18.22 9.46 0.88
CA LYS A 48 -19.20 8.89 1.80
C LYS A 48 -19.51 9.79 2.99
N GLY A 49 -18.73 10.86 3.19
CA GLY A 49 -18.93 11.77 4.30
C GLY A 49 -18.53 11.22 5.66
N ASN A 50 -17.59 10.29 5.71
CA ASN A 50 -17.10 9.72 6.96
C ASN A 50 -16.51 10.81 7.85
N ASP A 51 -16.66 10.61 9.17
CA ASP A 51 -16.08 11.51 10.17
C ASP A 51 -14.57 11.31 10.23
N ILE A 52 -13.83 12.23 9.61
CA ILE A 52 -12.37 12.14 9.50
C ILE A 52 -11.70 12.09 10.87
N LEU A 53 -12.22 12.84 11.84
CA LEU A 53 -11.59 12.94 13.17
C LEU A 53 -11.68 11.63 13.95
N ASN A 54 -12.71 10.82 13.69
CA ASN A 54 -12.93 9.57 14.41
C ASN A 54 -12.64 8.32 13.55
N THR A 55 -12.09 8.52 12.36
CA THR A 55 -11.76 7.41 11.45
C THR A 55 -10.26 7.14 11.51
N THR A 56 -9.89 5.87 11.54
CA THR A 56 -8.49 5.44 11.57
C THR A 56 -8.16 4.64 10.31
N ALA A 57 -6.87 4.33 10.13
CA ALA A 57 -6.39 3.57 8.98
C ALA A 57 -7.15 2.24 8.79
N LYS A 58 -7.35 1.50 9.88
CA LYS A 58 -8.03 0.20 9.81
C LYS A 58 -9.48 0.30 9.33
N ASP A 59 -10.10 1.46 9.51
CA ASP A 59 -11.51 1.66 9.13
C ASP A 59 -11.69 1.76 7.61
N ILE A 60 -10.65 2.16 6.88
CA ILE A 60 -10.76 2.39 5.44
C ILE A 60 -9.83 1.51 4.60
N MET A 61 -8.95 0.74 5.22
CA MET A 61 -7.99 -0.10 4.49
C MET A 61 -8.67 -1.24 3.74
N GLY A 62 -8.09 -1.62 2.59
CA GLY A 62 -8.39 -2.89 1.95
C GLY A 62 -7.66 -4.01 2.71
N ILE A 63 -8.35 -5.13 2.97
CA ILE A 63 -7.82 -6.21 3.81
C ILE A 63 -7.16 -7.34 3.03
N HIS A 64 -7.11 -7.24 1.71
CA HIS A 64 -6.46 -8.22 0.83
C HIS A 64 -5.44 -7.53 -0.07
N PRO A 65 -4.35 -6.98 0.48
CA PRO A 65 -3.36 -6.28 -0.33
C PRO A 65 -2.67 -7.26 -1.29
N LYS A 66 -2.36 -6.78 -2.48
CA LYS A 66 -1.55 -7.55 -3.42
C LYS A 66 -0.09 -7.41 -3.01
N THR A 67 0.56 -8.54 -2.74
CA THR A 67 1.93 -8.56 -2.24
C THR A 67 2.83 -9.44 -3.10
N ILE A 68 4.13 -9.31 -2.88
CA ILE A 68 5.13 -10.21 -3.45
C ILE A 68 6.25 -10.38 -2.43
N GLU A 69 6.83 -11.58 -2.38
CA GLU A 69 7.97 -11.83 -1.50
C GLU A 69 9.22 -11.13 -2.02
N GLY A 70 10.07 -10.66 -1.11
CA GLY A 70 11.25 -9.89 -1.46
C GLY A 70 12.27 -10.63 -2.32
N ASP A 71 12.30 -11.96 -2.25
CA ASP A 71 13.19 -12.79 -3.04
C ASP A 71 12.62 -13.20 -4.40
N ALA A 72 11.40 -12.78 -4.71
CA ALA A 72 10.77 -13.09 -6.00
C ALA A 72 11.50 -12.38 -7.15
N LEU A 73 11.42 -12.98 -8.34
CA LEU A 73 12.01 -12.39 -9.53
C LEU A 73 11.21 -11.16 -9.99
N ALA A 74 11.91 -10.20 -10.56
CA ALA A 74 11.29 -8.97 -11.07
C ALA A 74 10.23 -9.28 -12.15
N VAL A 75 10.46 -10.32 -12.96
CA VAL A 75 9.48 -10.73 -13.97
C VAL A 75 8.18 -11.23 -13.34
N ASP A 76 8.26 -11.87 -12.18
CA ASP A 76 7.06 -12.30 -11.44
C ASP A 76 6.30 -11.11 -10.90
N ALA A 77 7.01 -10.08 -10.43
CA ALA A 77 6.38 -8.83 -9.99
C ALA A 77 5.63 -8.17 -11.15
N LEU A 78 6.26 -8.08 -12.31
CA LEU A 78 5.64 -7.51 -13.51
C LEU A 78 4.38 -8.28 -13.91
N ASP A 79 4.46 -9.61 -13.91
CA ASP A 79 3.32 -10.45 -14.24
C ASP A 79 2.15 -10.24 -13.28
N ARG A 80 2.43 -10.15 -11.98
CA ARG A 80 1.40 -9.91 -10.97
C ARG A 80 0.76 -8.53 -11.14
N MET A 81 1.56 -7.53 -11.46
CA MET A 81 1.03 -6.19 -11.75
C MET A 81 0.08 -6.22 -12.95
N ARG A 82 0.47 -6.92 -14.02
CA ARG A 82 -0.36 -7.02 -15.23
C ARG A 82 -1.66 -7.76 -14.97
N LYS A 83 -1.60 -8.89 -14.27
CA LYS A 83 -2.79 -9.71 -13.99
C LYS A 83 -3.81 -8.98 -13.13
N ASN A 84 -3.35 -8.08 -12.27
CA ASN A 84 -4.22 -7.35 -11.36
C ASN A 84 -4.48 -5.90 -11.81
N ASN A 85 -3.97 -5.49 -12.96
CA ASN A 85 -4.10 -4.12 -13.49
C ASN A 85 -3.65 -3.07 -12.48
N ILE A 86 -2.51 -3.32 -11.83
CA ILE A 86 -1.93 -2.40 -10.85
C ILE A 86 -0.48 -2.10 -11.24
N THR A 87 0.04 -1.00 -10.73
CA THR A 87 1.40 -0.53 -11.03
C THR A 87 2.31 -0.58 -9.81
N GLN A 88 1.82 -1.11 -8.69
CA GLN A 88 2.55 -1.17 -7.45
C GLN A 88 2.24 -2.48 -6.74
N LEU A 89 3.22 -3.00 -6.02
CA LEU A 89 3.06 -4.17 -5.16
C LEU A 89 3.73 -3.89 -3.82
N ILE A 90 3.10 -4.34 -2.75
CA ILE A 90 3.73 -4.35 -1.43
C ILE A 90 4.66 -5.54 -1.37
N VAL A 91 5.89 -5.29 -0.95
CA VAL A 91 6.91 -6.33 -0.78
C VAL A 91 6.90 -6.77 0.67
N THR A 92 6.84 -8.08 0.88
CA THR A 92 6.86 -8.66 2.22
C THR A 92 8.03 -9.64 2.37
N GLU A 93 8.47 -9.82 3.62
CA GLU A 93 9.43 -10.85 4.00
C GLU A 93 8.87 -11.53 5.24
N ASP A 94 8.51 -12.82 5.13
CA ASP A 94 7.86 -13.59 6.21
C ASP A 94 6.62 -12.87 6.75
N LYS A 95 5.78 -12.36 5.85
CA LYS A 95 4.54 -11.63 6.16
C LYS A 95 4.76 -10.25 6.79
N HIS A 96 5.99 -9.83 6.97
CA HIS A 96 6.32 -8.49 7.44
C HIS A 96 6.53 -7.55 6.28
N TYR A 97 6.11 -6.30 6.45
CA TYR A 97 6.28 -5.27 5.44
C TYR A 97 7.75 -4.98 5.20
N ALA A 98 8.20 -5.03 3.94
CA ALA A 98 9.57 -4.71 3.55
C ALA A 98 9.66 -3.45 2.69
N GLY A 99 8.62 -3.14 1.92
CA GLY A 99 8.63 -1.96 1.06
C GLY A 99 7.56 -2.01 -0.01
N VAL A 100 7.68 -1.14 -0.98
CA VAL A 100 6.79 -1.07 -2.14
C VAL A 100 7.63 -1.05 -3.40
N ILE A 101 7.25 -1.83 -4.40
CA ILE A 101 7.87 -1.79 -5.71
C ILE A 101 6.86 -1.19 -6.70
N HIS A 102 7.32 -0.25 -7.52
CA HIS A 102 6.51 0.41 -8.54
C HIS A 102 6.94 -0.06 -9.92
N LEU A 103 6.00 -0.09 -10.87
CA LEU A 103 6.30 -0.43 -12.26
C LEU A 103 7.47 0.39 -12.81
N HIS A 104 7.56 1.68 -12.47
CA HIS A 104 8.65 2.54 -12.89
C HIS A 104 10.02 2.06 -12.39
N ASP A 105 10.08 1.38 -11.24
CA ASP A 105 11.33 0.82 -10.74
C ASP A 105 11.83 -0.29 -11.66
N LEU A 106 10.92 -1.11 -12.19
CA LEU A 106 11.26 -2.18 -13.11
C LEU A 106 11.71 -1.63 -14.45
N ILE A 107 11.07 -0.57 -14.94
CA ILE A 107 11.44 0.09 -16.19
C ILE A 107 12.83 0.71 -16.05
N ARG A 108 13.09 1.43 -14.96
CA ARG A 108 14.36 2.10 -14.72
C ARG A 108 15.53 1.11 -14.64
N GLU A 109 15.30 -0.07 -14.07
CA GLU A 109 16.31 -1.11 -13.95
C GLU A 109 16.48 -1.92 -15.24
N GLY A 110 15.77 -1.59 -16.29
CA GLY A 110 15.90 -2.28 -17.58
C GLY A 110 15.25 -3.65 -17.66
N ILE A 111 14.33 -3.96 -16.73
CA ILE A 111 13.64 -5.25 -16.70
C ILE A 111 12.64 -5.38 -17.85
N ILE A 112 12.09 -4.26 -18.27
CA ILE A 112 11.08 -4.22 -19.33
C ILE A 112 11.32 -3.09 -20.31
#